data_b08d76218af5f9d49267aa47d2785d51
#
_entry.id   b08d76218af5f9d49267aa47d2785d51
#
_cell.length_a   1.000
_cell.length_b   1.000
_cell.length_c   1.000
_cell.angle_alpha   90.00
_cell.angle_beta   90.00
_cell.angle_gamma   90.00
#
_symmetry.space_group_name_H-M   'P 1'
#
loop_
_entity.id
_entity.type
_entity.pdbx_description
1 polymer ?
#
loop_
_entity_poly.entity_id
_entity_poly.type
_entity_poly.pdbx_seq_one_letter_code
_entity_poly.pdbx_strand_id
1 'polypeptide(L)'
;MKKVIALALALIMVLALCACGGSSSGSASAPASSGDKVVKIGVFEPTSGQNAAGGKKEVLGIEYAHSLYPTIDINGETYNVELVYADNASDAAKAPTAAQLLISNKVSVVVGTYGSGCAIAAGDLFAEAKIPAIGTSCTNPQVTVGNDYYFRIAYIDPFQGAVMASYALKNGCQNCVVIVEAGDDYSAGFGNYFSEAMVAGGAKCSTVTFQTGETDFSTIMANIKSEGYDGIFAPVSIETAPLIINQAREAGVDCQIMAGDTWDDISIAERAGSNANGVFFSCFFDSTDTSNAAGVEFSKGFTEWVAADSARVENNGGTAEAISSVTPCGYDAYMAAYNAILAAQSTDGAAIRDALAGLKVEGLVTGDLQFDENGDAIKNYVAIKTFEDGQIVFSDAYQG
;
A
#
# COMPACT_ATOMS: atom_id res chain seq x y z
N MET A 1 -4.60 58.33 28.75
CA MET A 1 -5.62 57.66 27.97
C MET A 1 -5.65 56.13 28.07
N LYS A 2 -4.63 55.44 28.67
CA LYS A 2 -4.60 53.97 28.82
C LYS A 2 -5.28 53.42 30.11
N LYS A 3 -5.75 54.26 31.02
CA LYS A 3 -6.38 53.86 32.30
C LYS A 3 -7.90 53.98 32.31
N VAL A 4 -8.52 54.55 31.26
CA VAL A 4 -9.98 54.73 31.18
C VAL A 4 -10.66 53.61 30.38
N ILE A 5 -9.90 52.92 29.52
CA ILE A 5 -10.40 51.78 28.71
C ILE A 5 -10.57 50.49 29.52
N ALA A 6 -9.78 50.33 30.60
CA ALA A 6 -9.83 49.13 31.46
C ALA A 6 -11.07 49.09 32.36
N LEU A 7 -11.69 50.27 32.69
CA LEU A 7 -12.87 50.36 33.55
C LEU A 7 -14.19 50.14 32.80
N ALA A 8 -14.22 50.34 31.48
CA ALA A 8 -15.41 50.17 30.67
C ALA A 8 -15.70 48.69 30.30
N LEU A 9 -14.67 47.83 30.27
CA LEU A 9 -14.84 46.40 30.00
C LEU A 9 -15.25 45.58 31.22
N ALA A 10 -15.05 46.11 32.44
CA ALA A 10 -15.45 45.42 33.69
C ALA A 10 -16.94 45.64 34.04
N LEU A 11 -17.61 46.63 33.46
CA LEU A 11 -18.99 46.97 33.75
C LEU A 11 -20.04 46.26 32.85
N ILE A 12 -19.60 45.62 31.78
CA ILE A 12 -20.49 44.86 30.87
C ILE A 12 -20.69 43.40 31.35
N MET A 13 -19.87 42.86 32.25
CA MET A 13 -20.00 41.48 32.74
C MET A 13 -20.91 41.35 33.97
N VAL A 14 -21.46 42.42 34.54
CA VAL A 14 -22.25 42.33 35.79
C VAL A 14 -23.76 42.46 35.55
N LEU A 15 -24.24 42.72 34.31
CA LEU A 15 -25.66 42.92 34.00
C LEU A 15 -26.37 41.71 33.37
N ALA A 16 -25.76 40.52 33.37
CA ALA A 16 -26.34 39.28 32.80
C ALA A 16 -26.85 38.26 33.84
N LEU A 17 -27.01 38.64 35.13
CA LEU A 17 -27.34 37.69 36.19
C LEU A 17 -28.58 38.08 37.05
N CYS A 18 -29.58 38.75 36.47
CA CYS A 18 -30.85 38.97 37.18
C CYS A 18 -32.04 38.93 36.22
N ALA A 19 -32.47 37.77 35.80
CA ALA A 19 -33.82 37.48 35.37
C ALA A 19 -34.11 35.98 35.48
N CYS A 20 -34.43 35.56 36.71
CA CYS A 20 -35.06 34.27 36.93
C CYS A 20 -36.12 34.45 38.00
N GLY A 21 -37.35 34.33 37.62
CA GLY A 21 -38.50 34.25 38.52
C GLY A 21 -39.76 33.80 37.78
N GLY A 22 -40.14 32.51 37.97
CA GLY A 22 -41.53 32.17 37.90
C GLY A 22 -41.99 31.01 37.00
N SER A 23 -42.07 29.82 37.62
CA SER A 23 -43.18 28.84 37.54
C SER A 23 -43.32 27.88 36.36
N SER A 24 -43.03 26.63 36.67
CA SER A 24 -43.85 25.41 36.46
C SER A 24 -43.91 24.70 35.11
N SER A 25 -43.44 23.45 35.19
CA SER A 25 -43.93 22.25 34.51
C SER A 25 -43.71 22.06 33.03
N GLY A 26 -42.83 21.12 32.75
CA GLY A 26 -42.69 20.46 31.46
C GLY A 26 -41.26 19.99 31.27
N SER A 27 -40.89 18.80 31.84
CA SER A 27 -39.67 18.09 31.46
C SER A 27 -39.77 17.69 29.99
N ALA A 28 -39.29 18.55 29.13
CA ALA A 28 -38.79 18.14 27.84
C ALA A 28 -37.26 18.10 28.01
N SER A 29 -36.72 16.89 28.18
CA SER A 29 -35.29 16.62 28.01
C SER A 29 -34.95 17.15 26.60
N ALA A 30 -34.16 18.21 26.52
CA ALA A 30 -33.50 18.59 25.28
C ALA A 30 -32.73 17.33 24.82
N PRO A 31 -32.80 16.94 23.53
CA PRO A 31 -31.92 15.89 23.05
C PRO A 31 -30.50 16.36 23.32
N ALA A 32 -29.73 15.53 24.03
CA ALA A 32 -28.28 15.67 24.08
C ALA A 32 -27.86 15.81 22.61
N SER A 33 -27.11 16.85 22.27
CA SER A 33 -26.43 16.91 20.99
C SER A 33 -25.55 15.67 20.94
N SER A 34 -25.98 14.64 20.22
CA SER A 34 -25.13 13.52 19.87
C SER A 34 -23.98 14.14 19.10
N GLY A 35 -22.82 14.31 19.71
CA GLY A 35 -21.61 14.55 18.96
C GLY A 35 -21.54 13.43 17.90
N ASP A 36 -21.22 13.78 16.66
CA ASP A 36 -21.16 12.81 15.58
C ASP A 36 -20.29 11.65 16.03
N LYS A 37 -20.83 10.43 15.97
CA LYS A 37 -20.08 9.22 16.27
C LYS A 37 -19.09 9.01 15.16
N VAL A 38 -17.83 8.77 15.52
CA VAL A 38 -16.73 8.64 14.56
C VAL A 38 -15.97 7.36 14.84
N VAL A 39 -15.66 6.60 13.81
CA VAL A 39 -14.64 5.57 13.80
C VAL A 39 -13.46 6.05 12.96
N LYS A 40 -12.24 5.92 13.49
CA LYS A 40 -11.04 6.39 12.81
C LYS A 40 -10.29 5.23 12.21
N ILE A 41 -9.97 5.33 10.91
CA ILE A 41 -9.10 4.43 10.19
C ILE A 41 -7.79 5.16 9.92
N GLY A 42 -6.66 4.63 10.39
CA GLY A 42 -5.34 5.15 10.10
C GLY A 42 -4.91 4.78 8.68
N VAL A 43 -4.35 5.72 7.94
CA VAL A 43 -3.73 5.51 6.62
C VAL A 43 -2.23 5.66 6.80
N PHE A 44 -1.51 4.54 6.76
CA PHE A 44 -0.07 4.45 7.02
C PHE A 44 0.68 4.16 5.72
N GLU A 45 0.87 5.19 4.88
CA GLU A 45 1.42 5.02 3.53
C GLU A 45 2.58 5.99 3.26
N PRO A 46 3.54 5.63 2.37
CA PRO A 46 4.55 6.57 1.92
C PRO A 46 3.94 7.54 0.91
N THR A 47 3.77 8.78 1.29
CA THR A 47 3.41 9.88 0.37
C THR A 47 4.63 10.72 -0.01
N SER A 48 5.78 10.41 0.57
CA SER A 48 7.11 10.94 0.24
C SER A 48 8.16 9.82 0.21
N GLY A 49 9.38 10.12 -0.25
CA GLY A 49 10.47 9.14 -0.37
C GLY A 49 10.45 8.34 -1.67
N GLN A 50 11.29 7.29 -1.73
CA GLN A 50 11.59 6.57 -2.98
C GLN A 50 10.43 5.75 -3.57
N ASN A 51 9.41 5.44 -2.78
CA ASN A 51 8.20 4.72 -3.21
C ASN A 51 6.93 5.59 -3.13
N ALA A 52 7.08 6.92 -3.07
CA ALA A 52 5.95 7.84 -2.93
C ALA A 52 4.90 7.70 -4.05
N ALA A 53 5.33 7.39 -5.28
CA ALA A 53 4.42 7.20 -6.40
C ALA A 53 3.46 6.02 -6.16
N GLY A 54 3.97 4.89 -5.66
CA GLY A 54 3.16 3.72 -5.31
C GLY A 54 2.24 3.99 -4.12
N GLY A 55 2.78 4.51 -3.01
CA GLY A 55 1.99 4.78 -1.81
C GLY A 55 0.86 5.79 -2.04
N LYS A 56 1.07 6.81 -2.88
CA LYS A 56 0.00 7.73 -3.30
C LYS A 56 -1.13 7.02 -4.04
N LYS A 57 -0.82 6.00 -4.85
CA LYS A 57 -1.83 5.21 -5.56
C LYS A 57 -2.61 4.30 -4.62
N GLU A 58 -1.96 3.75 -3.58
CA GLU A 58 -2.66 3.03 -2.52
C GLU A 58 -3.60 3.96 -1.74
N VAL A 59 -3.13 5.17 -1.39
CA VAL A 59 -3.98 6.21 -0.76
C VAL A 59 -5.19 6.52 -1.63
N LEU A 60 -5.03 6.67 -2.95
CA LEU A 60 -6.17 6.89 -3.85
C LEU A 60 -7.16 5.71 -3.84
N GLY A 61 -6.68 4.47 -3.76
CA GLY A 61 -7.54 3.29 -3.58
C GLY A 61 -8.35 3.34 -2.28
N ILE A 62 -7.70 3.67 -1.16
CA ILE A 62 -8.32 3.84 0.15
C ILE A 62 -9.36 4.97 0.13
N GLU A 63 -9.01 6.13 -0.44
CA GLU A 63 -9.91 7.28 -0.54
C GLU A 63 -11.11 7.02 -1.45
N TYR A 64 -10.91 6.27 -2.54
CA TYR A 64 -12.01 5.87 -3.41
C TYR A 64 -12.98 4.94 -2.67
N ALA A 65 -12.49 3.93 -1.94
CA ALA A 65 -13.32 3.08 -1.11
C ALA A 65 -14.07 3.89 -0.04
N HIS A 66 -13.38 4.79 0.66
CA HIS A 66 -13.99 5.68 1.63
C HIS A 66 -15.07 6.58 1.00
N SER A 67 -14.88 7.07 -0.22
CA SER A 67 -15.90 7.87 -0.91
C SER A 67 -17.20 7.13 -1.18
N LEU A 68 -17.12 5.80 -1.34
CA LEU A 68 -18.27 4.91 -1.53
C LEU A 68 -18.88 4.46 -0.19
N TYR A 69 -18.07 4.32 0.85
CA TYR A 69 -18.46 3.80 2.18
C TYR A 69 -18.00 4.77 3.29
N PRO A 70 -18.54 6.01 3.34
CA PRO A 70 -18.10 7.04 4.29
C PRO A 70 -18.70 6.86 5.70
N THR A 71 -19.65 5.95 5.88
CA THR A 71 -20.33 5.67 7.15
C THR A 71 -20.43 4.18 7.39
N ILE A 72 -20.55 3.79 8.67
CA ILE A 72 -20.67 2.39 9.08
C ILE A 72 -21.65 2.25 10.24
N ASP A 73 -22.49 1.21 10.22
CA ASP A 73 -23.43 0.96 11.30
C ASP A 73 -22.83 0.00 12.34
N ILE A 74 -22.79 0.44 13.59
CA ILE A 74 -22.27 -0.33 14.73
C ILE A 74 -23.37 -0.37 15.79
N ASN A 75 -23.86 -1.56 16.12
CA ASN A 75 -24.93 -1.78 17.09
C ASN A 75 -26.20 -0.95 16.82
N GLY A 76 -26.55 -0.76 15.54
CA GLY A 76 -27.73 0.02 15.12
C GLY A 76 -27.55 1.52 15.18
N GLU A 77 -26.32 2.00 15.32
CA GLU A 77 -25.98 3.42 15.31
C GLU A 77 -24.98 3.70 14.19
N THR A 78 -25.23 4.75 13.41
CA THR A 78 -24.37 5.14 12.29
C THR A 78 -23.19 5.98 12.78
N TYR A 79 -21.98 5.58 12.39
CA TYR A 79 -20.71 6.26 12.63
C TYR A 79 -20.18 6.84 11.32
N ASN A 80 -19.65 8.05 11.35
CA ASN A 80 -18.83 8.57 10.27
C ASN A 80 -17.45 7.90 10.30
N VAL A 81 -16.92 7.52 9.15
CA VAL A 81 -15.54 7.06 9.03
C VAL A 81 -14.63 8.27 8.80
N GLU A 82 -13.61 8.43 9.62
CA GLU A 82 -12.57 9.46 9.49
C GLU A 82 -11.24 8.80 9.12
N LEU A 83 -10.61 9.25 8.04
CA LEU A 83 -9.27 8.84 7.66
C LEU A 83 -8.22 9.72 8.37
N VAL A 84 -7.25 9.09 9.04
CA VAL A 84 -6.14 9.76 9.71
C VAL A 84 -4.84 9.36 9.04
N TYR A 85 -4.15 10.28 8.39
CA TYR A 85 -2.98 10.02 7.57
C TYR A 85 -1.67 10.14 8.34
N ALA A 86 -0.74 9.23 8.05
CA ALA A 86 0.63 9.27 8.54
C ALA A 86 1.59 8.81 7.45
N ASP A 87 2.44 9.72 6.97
CA ASP A 87 3.48 9.45 5.99
C ASP A 87 4.69 8.79 6.66
N ASN A 88 5.02 7.57 6.26
CA ASN A 88 6.22 6.86 6.70
C ASN A 88 7.47 7.18 5.85
N ALA A 89 7.30 7.97 4.79
CA ALA A 89 8.35 8.49 3.92
C ALA A 89 9.22 7.41 3.23
N SER A 90 8.69 6.20 3.03
CA SER A 90 9.44 5.03 2.51
C SER A 90 10.71 4.70 3.35
N ASP A 91 10.70 5.02 4.64
CA ASP A 91 11.88 4.97 5.51
C ASP A 91 11.56 4.21 6.81
N ALA A 92 12.10 3.00 6.94
CA ALA A 92 11.90 2.15 8.11
C ALA A 92 12.30 2.84 9.44
N ALA A 93 13.26 3.79 9.41
CA ALA A 93 13.64 4.54 10.59
C ALA A 93 12.60 5.62 10.99
N LYS A 94 11.78 6.09 10.05
CA LYS A 94 10.71 7.07 10.29
C LYS A 94 9.35 6.40 10.56
N ALA A 95 9.15 5.19 10.06
CA ALA A 95 7.91 4.43 10.22
C ALA A 95 7.40 4.36 11.67
N PRO A 96 8.23 4.14 12.70
CA PRO A 96 7.78 4.17 14.10
C PRO A 96 7.17 5.52 14.52
N THR A 97 7.68 6.64 14.03
CA THR A 97 7.13 7.97 14.34
C THR A 97 5.75 8.16 13.71
N ALA A 98 5.58 7.73 12.47
CA ALA A 98 4.28 7.75 11.78
C ALA A 98 3.26 6.82 12.48
N ALA A 99 3.68 5.64 12.92
CA ALA A 99 2.84 4.74 13.71
C ALA A 99 2.38 5.37 15.04
N GLN A 100 3.29 6.02 15.78
CA GLN A 100 2.95 6.72 17.04
C GLN A 100 1.96 7.86 16.81
N LEU A 101 2.01 8.55 15.65
CA LEU A 101 1.02 9.56 15.29
C LEU A 101 -0.38 8.93 15.20
N LEU A 102 -0.54 7.80 14.52
CA LEU A 102 -1.82 7.09 14.39
C LEU A 102 -2.33 6.58 15.75
N ILE A 103 -1.44 5.97 16.55
CA ILE A 103 -1.75 5.50 17.92
C ILE A 103 -2.24 6.65 18.80
N SER A 104 -1.56 7.81 18.75
CA SER A 104 -1.94 9.00 19.56
C SER A 104 -3.28 9.58 19.13
N ASN A 105 -3.65 9.44 17.86
CA ASN A 105 -4.95 9.82 17.32
C ASN A 105 -6.05 8.81 17.63
N LYS A 106 -5.71 7.67 18.27
CA LYS A 106 -6.64 6.61 18.67
C LYS A 106 -7.44 6.05 17.50
N VAL A 107 -6.74 5.68 16.43
CA VAL A 107 -7.36 4.97 15.30
C VAL A 107 -7.79 3.58 15.77
N SER A 108 -8.89 3.06 15.22
CA SER A 108 -9.43 1.74 15.55
C SER A 108 -8.74 0.61 14.79
N VAL A 109 -8.26 0.91 13.58
CA VAL A 109 -7.55 0.02 12.67
C VAL A 109 -6.64 0.86 11.78
N VAL A 110 -5.54 0.27 11.30
CA VAL A 110 -4.62 0.90 10.35
C VAL A 110 -4.72 0.17 9.00
N VAL A 111 -4.72 0.91 7.91
CA VAL A 111 -4.58 0.43 6.52
C VAL A 111 -3.23 0.92 6.00
N GLY A 112 -2.47 0.01 5.41
CA GLY A 112 -1.12 0.29 4.92
C GLY A 112 -0.09 -0.68 5.56
N THR A 113 1.06 -0.83 4.98
CA THR A 113 1.73 0.11 4.07
C THR A 113 2.23 -0.60 2.81
N TYR A 114 2.70 0.20 1.84
CA TYR A 114 3.39 -0.24 0.64
C TYR A 114 4.71 -0.98 0.94
N GLY A 115 5.56 -0.39 1.78
CA GLY A 115 6.92 -0.88 2.01
C GLY A 115 7.03 -1.89 3.16
N SER A 116 7.58 -3.09 2.88
CA SER A 116 7.76 -4.15 3.88
C SER A 116 8.60 -3.70 5.08
N GLY A 117 9.72 -3.00 4.87
CA GLY A 117 10.57 -2.51 5.97
C GLY A 117 9.85 -1.52 6.89
N CYS A 118 8.96 -0.67 6.35
CA CYS A 118 8.13 0.23 7.14
C CYS A 118 7.07 -0.54 7.96
N ALA A 119 6.46 -1.57 7.36
CA ALA A 119 5.50 -2.44 8.04
C ALA A 119 6.14 -3.19 9.22
N ILE A 120 7.30 -3.80 8.98
CA ILE A 120 8.08 -4.52 10.01
C ILE A 120 8.47 -3.58 11.15
N ALA A 121 9.00 -2.40 10.83
CA ALA A 121 9.46 -1.44 11.84
C ALA A 121 8.33 -0.85 12.70
N ALA A 122 7.10 -0.81 12.20
CA ALA A 122 5.94 -0.26 12.90
C ALA A 122 5.05 -1.33 13.56
N GLY A 123 5.15 -2.59 13.13
CA GLY A 123 4.21 -3.66 13.46
C GLY A 123 4.05 -3.90 14.96
N ASP A 124 5.15 -3.98 15.69
CA ASP A 124 5.13 -4.20 17.15
C ASP A 124 4.45 -3.05 17.91
N LEU A 125 4.59 -1.80 17.43
CA LEU A 125 3.94 -0.65 18.06
C LEU A 125 2.41 -0.72 17.94
N PHE A 126 1.90 -1.16 16.78
CA PHE A 126 0.48 -1.36 16.57
C PHE A 126 -0.04 -2.51 17.44
N ALA A 127 0.70 -3.62 17.52
CA ALA A 127 0.34 -4.77 18.37
C ALA A 127 0.30 -4.40 19.86
N GLU A 128 1.32 -3.70 20.36
CA GLU A 128 1.37 -3.19 21.75
C GLU A 128 0.20 -2.26 22.07
N ALA A 129 -0.20 -1.42 21.10
CA ALA A 129 -1.35 -0.53 21.21
C ALA A 129 -2.69 -1.26 21.03
N LYS A 130 -2.70 -2.55 20.67
CA LYS A 130 -3.87 -3.35 20.31
C LYS A 130 -4.68 -2.75 19.18
N ILE A 131 -4.02 -2.20 18.18
CA ILE A 131 -4.61 -1.65 16.96
C ILE A 131 -4.20 -2.57 15.82
N PRO A 132 -5.13 -3.28 15.15
CA PRO A 132 -4.77 -4.11 14.02
C PRO A 132 -4.35 -3.27 12.82
N ALA A 133 -3.38 -3.77 12.06
CA ALA A 133 -2.94 -3.20 10.79
C ALA A 133 -3.22 -4.16 9.63
N ILE A 134 -3.57 -3.61 8.46
CA ILE A 134 -3.86 -4.36 7.25
C ILE A 134 -2.94 -3.82 6.16
N GLY A 135 -1.85 -4.55 5.88
CA GLY A 135 -0.90 -4.22 4.83
C GLY A 135 -1.56 -4.23 3.45
N THR A 136 -1.24 -3.23 2.66
CA THR A 136 -1.73 -3.06 1.28
C THR A 136 -0.94 -3.95 0.32
N SER A 137 0.32 -3.57 0.03
CA SER A 137 1.19 -4.32 -0.89
C SER A 137 2.54 -4.75 -0.29
N CYS A 138 2.75 -4.62 1.01
CA CYS A 138 3.95 -5.14 1.67
C CYS A 138 3.97 -6.69 1.63
N THR A 139 4.96 -7.29 0.94
CA THR A 139 4.97 -8.72 0.58
C THR A 139 5.92 -9.59 1.40
N ASN A 140 6.87 -8.99 2.14
CA ASN A 140 7.83 -9.75 2.92
C ASN A 140 7.13 -10.55 4.06
N PRO A 141 7.40 -11.87 4.22
CA PRO A 141 6.77 -12.68 5.27
C PRO A 141 6.96 -12.14 6.69
N GLN A 142 8.06 -11.41 6.96
CA GLN A 142 8.35 -10.86 8.29
C GLN A 142 7.35 -9.80 8.76
N VAL A 143 6.49 -9.31 7.88
CA VAL A 143 5.43 -8.32 8.24
C VAL A 143 4.42 -8.93 9.19
N THR A 144 4.05 -10.18 9.00
CA THR A 144 2.98 -10.87 9.75
C THR A 144 3.51 -11.94 10.70
N VAL A 145 4.66 -12.56 10.37
CA VAL A 145 5.22 -13.65 11.19
C VAL A 145 5.47 -13.20 12.64
N GLY A 146 4.73 -13.83 13.56
CA GLY A 146 4.83 -13.57 15.00
C GLY A 146 4.10 -12.30 15.46
N ASN A 147 3.31 -11.66 14.62
CA ASN A 147 2.51 -10.50 14.93
C ASN A 147 1.01 -10.71 14.66
N ASP A 148 0.25 -11.12 15.65
CA ASP A 148 -1.20 -11.39 15.55
C ASP A 148 -2.05 -10.15 15.24
N TYR A 149 -1.47 -8.97 15.20
CA TYR A 149 -2.14 -7.70 14.90
C TYR A 149 -1.83 -7.17 13.51
N TYR A 150 -1.00 -7.87 12.70
CA TYR A 150 -0.73 -7.48 11.32
C TYR A 150 -1.33 -8.49 10.34
N PHE A 151 -2.16 -8.00 9.44
CA PHE A 151 -2.79 -8.72 8.33
C PHE A 151 -2.30 -8.11 7.02
N ARG A 152 -2.51 -8.77 5.87
CA ARG A 152 -2.20 -8.16 4.57
C ARG A 152 -3.11 -8.65 3.46
N ILE A 153 -3.32 -7.78 2.45
CA ILE A 153 -4.13 -8.08 1.26
C ILE A 153 -3.32 -8.78 0.18
N ALA A 154 -2.04 -8.42 0.05
CA ALA A 154 -1.14 -8.94 -0.97
C ALA A 154 -0.75 -10.41 -0.73
N TYR A 155 -0.34 -11.10 -1.80
CA TYR A 155 0.42 -12.35 -1.67
C TYR A 155 1.81 -12.07 -1.09
N ILE A 156 2.55 -13.13 -0.75
CA ILE A 156 3.87 -13.04 -0.12
C ILE A 156 5.02 -13.33 -1.08
N ASP A 157 6.21 -12.80 -0.78
CA ASP A 157 7.43 -12.94 -1.61
C ASP A 157 7.82 -14.38 -1.95
N PRO A 158 7.65 -15.41 -1.08
CA PRO A 158 7.91 -16.78 -1.47
C PRO A 158 7.11 -17.25 -2.68
N PHE A 159 5.82 -16.88 -2.76
CA PHE A 159 4.97 -17.20 -3.89
C PHE A 159 5.36 -16.39 -5.12
N GLN A 160 5.50 -15.09 -4.96
CA GLN A 160 5.89 -14.17 -6.05
C GLN A 160 7.26 -14.52 -6.63
N GLY A 161 8.24 -14.84 -5.77
CA GLY A 161 9.60 -15.24 -6.17
C GLY A 161 9.62 -16.54 -6.98
N ALA A 162 8.83 -17.52 -6.56
CA ALA A 162 8.67 -18.77 -7.29
C ALA A 162 8.03 -18.56 -8.67
N VAL A 163 7.02 -17.68 -8.77
CA VAL A 163 6.38 -17.32 -10.03
C VAL A 163 7.36 -16.64 -10.98
N MET A 164 8.09 -15.62 -10.51
CA MET A 164 9.06 -14.89 -11.34
C MET A 164 10.23 -15.77 -11.77
N ALA A 165 10.70 -16.69 -10.92
CA ALA A 165 11.72 -17.67 -11.30
C ALA A 165 11.18 -18.65 -12.36
N SER A 166 9.94 -19.12 -12.22
CA SER A 166 9.30 -19.98 -13.21
C SER A 166 9.16 -19.27 -14.55
N TYR A 167 8.78 -17.98 -14.52
CA TYR A 167 8.74 -17.14 -15.72
C TYR A 167 10.10 -16.99 -16.38
N ALA A 168 11.16 -16.70 -15.60
CA ALA A 168 12.53 -16.61 -16.09
C ALA A 168 12.99 -17.90 -16.77
N LEU A 169 12.79 -19.05 -16.11
CA LEU A 169 13.16 -20.37 -16.63
C LEU A 169 12.38 -20.71 -17.93
N LYS A 170 11.07 -20.45 -17.97
CA LYS A 170 10.22 -20.63 -19.15
C LYS A 170 10.74 -19.82 -20.36
N ASN A 171 11.30 -18.65 -20.10
CA ASN A 171 11.89 -17.77 -21.13
C ASN A 171 13.38 -18.02 -21.39
N GLY A 172 13.94 -19.11 -20.86
CA GLY A 172 15.28 -19.61 -21.16
C GLY A 172 16.41 -19.04 -20.32
N CYS A 173 16.14 -18.28 -19.27
CA CYS A 173 17.17 -17.79 -18.35
C CYS A 173 17.78 -18.96 -17.56
N GLN A 174 19.10 -19.09 -17.60
CA GLN A 174 19.86 -20.15 -16.93
C GLN A 174 21.00 -19.62 -16.05
N ASN A 175 21.30 -18.33 -16.15
CA ASN A 175 22.36 -17.65 -15.40
C ASN A 175 21.91 -16.24 -15.05
N CYS A 176 21.15 -16.08 -13.98
CA CYS A 176 20.58 -14.81 -13.56
C CYS A 176 21.44 -14.09 -12.52
N VAL A 177 21.32 -12.78 -12.47
CA VAL A 177 21.81 -11.95 -11.38
C VAL A 177 20.64 -11.20 -10.72
N VAL A 178 20.63 -11.19 -9.39
CA VAL A 178 19.71 -10.40 -8.58
C VAL A 178 20.42 -9.13 -8.14
N ILE A 179 19.78 -7.97 -8.35
CA ILE A 179 20.29 -6.67 -7.88
C ILE A 179 19.44 -6.25 -6.68
N VAL A 180 20.04 -6.19 -5.50
CA VAL A 180 19.33 -5.86 -4.25
C VAL A 180 19.84 -4.58 -3.59
N GLU A 181 18.92 -3.85 -2.99
CA GLU A 181 19.24 -2.68 -2.18
C GLU A 181 19.62 -3.10 -0.76
N ALA A 182 20.79 -2.65 -0.29
CA ALA A 182 21.28 -2.98 1.04
C ALA A 182 20.40 -2.34 2.13
N GLY A 183 19.93 -3.16 3.06
CA GLY A 183 19.11 -2.70 4.18
C GLY A 183 17.63 -2.50 3.84
N ASP A 184 17.21 -2.84 2.61
CA ASP A 184 15.79 -2.92 2.25
C ASP A 184 15.27 -4.35 2.39
N ASP A 185 14.32 -4.56 3.31
CA ASP A 185 13.78 -5.89 3.66
C ASP A 185 13.00 -6.52 2.49
N TYR A 186 12.30 -5.72 1.69
CA TYR A 186 11.61 -6.19 0.49
C TYR A 186 12.62 -6.66 -0.56
N SER A 187 13.55 -5.80 -0.94
CA SER A 187 14.54 -6.08 -1.99
C SER A 187 15.37 -7.33 -1.66
N ALA A 188 15.88 -7.41 -0.43
CA ALA A 188 16.69 -8.55 0.01
C ALA A 188 15.87 -9.84 0.12
N GLY A 189 14.68 -9.79 0.72
CA GLY A 189 13.81 -10.94 0.91
C GLY A 189 13.32 -11.52 -0.41
N PHE A 190 12.74 -10.68 -1.25
CA PHE A 190 12.21 -11.10 -2.55
C PHE A 190 13.33 -11.61 -3.49
N GLY A 191 14.47 -10.90 -3.51
CA GLY A 191 15.64 -11.34 -4.27
C GLY A 191 16.13 -12.73 -3.86
N ASN A 192 16.10 -13.03 -2.55
CA ASN A 192 16.47 -14.34 -2.04
C ASN A 192 15.50 -15.44 -2.49
N TYR A 193 14.17 -15.23 -2.37
CA TYR A 193 13.18 -16.22 -2.80
C TYR A 193 13.24 -16.50 -4.31
N PHE A 194 13.45 -15.46 -5.13
CA PHE A 194 13.69 -15.64 -6.56
C PHE A 194 14.95 -16.48 -6.81
N SER A 195 16.08 -16.15 -6.14
CA SER A 195 17.34 -16.87 -6.29
C SER A 195 17.23 -18.34 -5.89
N GLU A 196 16.59 -18.63 -4.76
CA GLU A 196 16.35 -20.01 -4.29
C GLU A 196 15.51 -20.79 -5.31
N ALA A 197 14.46 -20.20 -5.86
CA ALA A 197 13.60 -20.83 -6.84
C ALA A 197 14.32 -21.07 -8.18
N MET A 198 15.18 -20.14 -8.65
CA MET A 198 16.02 -20.34 -9.82
C MET A 198 16.99 -21.52 -9.65
N VAL A 199 17.66 -21.58 -8.49
CA VAL A 199 18.59 -22.67 -8.18
C VAL A 199 17.86 -24.01 -8.05
N ALA A 200 16.68 -24.04 -7.43
CA ALA A 200 15.84 -25.23 -7.36
C ALA A 200 15.38 -25.69 -8.75
N GLY A 201 15.18 -24.77 -9.69
CA GLY A 201 14.90 -25.03 -11.11
C GLY A 201 16.10 -25.46 -11.94
N GLY A 202 17.32 -25.57 -11.33
CA GLY A 202 18.54 -26.03 -11.98
C GLY A 202 19.36 -24.94 -12.67
N ALA A 203 18.99 -23.68 -12.54
CA ALA A 203 19.71 -22.52 -13.06
C ALA A 203 20.77 -22.02 -12.06
N LYS A 204 21.63 -21.12 -12.53
CA LYS A 204 22.54 -20.34 -11.67
C LYS A 204 21.91 -19.00 -11.33
N CYS A 205 22.12 -18.55 -10.11
CA CYS A 205 21.69 -17.23 -9.68
C CYS A 205 22.74 -16.64 -8.73
N SER A 206 23.13 -15.40 -8.98
CA SER A 206 24.09 -14.65 -8.15
C SER A 206 23.42 -13.38 -7.67
N THR A 207 23.90 -12.81 -6.56
CA THR A 207 23.37 -11.55 -6.02
C THR A 207 24.45 -10.49 -5.98
N VAL A 208 24.10 -9.28 -6.41
CA VAL A 208 24.89 -8.05 -6.25
C VAL A 208 24.11 -7.05 -5.44
N THR A 209 24.81 -6.24 -4.64
CA THR A 209 24.18 -5.30 -3.70
C THR A 209 24.65 -3.91 -4.00
N PHE A 210 23.74 -2.93 -3.92
CA PHE A 210 24.04 -1.50 -3.96
C PHE A 210 23.55 -0.80 -2.69
N GLN A 211 24.02 0.43 -2.45
CA GLN A 211 23.62 1.20 -1.26
C GLN A 211 22.42 2.09 -1.58
N THR A 212 21.54 2.32 -0.61
CA THR A 212 20.44 3.29 -0.72
C THR A 212 20.94 4.63 -1.22
N GLY A 213 20.26 5.17 -2.24
CA GLY A 213 20.64 6.44 -2.88
C GLY A 213 21.76 6.36 -3.91
N GLU A 214 22.25 5.15 -4.24
CA GLU A 214 23.15 4.93 -5.37
C GLU A 214 22.45 5.29 -6.68
N THR A 215 23.16 6.01 -7.54
CA THR A 215 22.66 6.43 -8.86
C THR A 215 23.54 6.00 -10.02
N ASP A 216 24.73 5.47 -9.74
CA ASP A 216 25.70 5.00 -10.75
C ASP A 216 25.88 3.48 -10.68
N PHE A 217 25.17 2.78 -11.55
CA PHE A 217 25.20 1.32 -11.68
C PHE A 217 26.21 0.84 -12.74
N SER A 218 27.02 1.73 -13.33
CA SER A 218 27.93 1.42 -14.46
C SER A 218 28.87 0.25 -14.17
N THR A 219 29.43 0.18 -12.95
CA THR A 219 30.30 -0.92 -12.53
C THR A 219 29.54 -2.25 -12.45
N ILE A 220 28.32 -2.23 -11.90
CA ILE A 220 27.46 -3.43 -11.82
C ILE A 220 27.14 -3.90 -13.24
N MET A 221 26.72 -3.01 -14.14
CA MET A 221 26.35 -3.35 -15.52
C MET A 221 27.56 -3.86 -16.32
N ALA A 222 28.75 -3.29 -16.14
CA ALA A 222 29.98 -3.79 -16.75
C ALA A 222 30.31 -5.23 -16.32
N ASN A 223 30.13 -5.55 -15.04
CA ASN A 223 30.32 -6.89 -14.50
C ASN A 223 29.28 -7.86 -15.06
N ILE A 224 27.99 -7.47 -15.07
CA ILE A 224 26.90 -8.27 -15.62
C ILE A 224 27.19 -8.65 -17.07
N LYS A 225 27.61 -7.70 -17.87
CA LYS A 225 27.97 -7.93 -19.28
C LYS A 225 29.17 -8.86 -19.44
N SER A 226 30.22 -8.68 -18.63
CA SER A 226 31.45 -9.48 -18.72
C SER A 226 31.26 -10.92 -18.31
N GLU A 227 30.35 -11.19 -17.35
CA GLU A 227 30.06 -12.52 -16.83
C GLU A 227 28.99 -13.28 -17.63
N GLY A 228 28.35 -12.60 -18.59
CA GLY A 228 27.41 -13.21 -19.53
C GLY A 228 26.13 -13.69 -18.86
N TYR A 229 25.57 -12.91 -17.93
CA TYR A 229 24.22 -13.18 -17.40
C TYR A 229 23.17 -13.06 -18.50
N ASP A 230 22.18 -13.96 -18.46
CA ASP A 230 21.06 -14.01 -19.40
C ASP A 230 19.75 -13.43 -18.80
N GLY A 231 19.76 -13.09 -17.50
CA GLY A 231 18.66 -12.44 -16.82
C GLY A 231 19.11 -11.56 -15.66
N ILE A 232 18.45 -10.42 -15.50
CA ILE A 232 18.53 -9.56 -14.32
C ILE A 232 17.18 -9.62 -13.61
N PHE A 233 17.22 -9.84 -12.29
CA PHE A 233 16.06 -9.65 -11.42
C PHE A 233 16.35 -8.52 -10.45
N ALA A 234 15.54 -7.44 -10.46
CA ALA A 234 15.79 -6.24 -9.69
C ALA A 234 14.55 -5.82 -8.87
N PRO A 235 14.29 -6.46 -7.71
CA PRO A 235 13.19 -6.07 -6.83
C PRO A 235 13.57 -4.83 -6.03
N VAL A 236 13.50 -3.67 -6.67
CA VAL A 236 13.94 -2.37 -6.11
C VAL A 236 12.85 -1.32 -6.27
N SER A 237 13.08 -0.15 -5.65
CA SER A 237 12.12 0.96 -5.64
C SER A 237 11.79 1.51 -7.04
N ILE A 238 10.62 2.18 -7.14
CA ILE A 238 10.18 2.89 -8.35
C ILE A 238 11.22 3.92 -8.82
N GLU A 239 11.88 4.61 -7.88
CA GLU A 239 12.90 5.61 -8.21
C GLU A 239 14.18 5.01 -8.79
N THR A 240 14.59 3.83 -8.33
CA THR A 240 15.80 3.13 -8.77
C THR A 240 15.61 2.40 -10.10
N ALA A 241 14.40 1.93 -10.39
CA ALA A 241 14.08 1.14 -11.57
C ALA A 241 14.59 1.73 -12.90
N PRO A 242 14.25 2.99 -13.27
CA PRO A 242 14.70 3.56 -14.54
C PRO A 242 16.21 3.77 -14.62
N LEU A 243 16.91 3.91 -13.48
CA LEU A 243 18.36 4.02 -13.45
C LEU A 243 19.02 2.68 -13.85
N ILE A 244 18.55 1.58 -13.29
CA ILE A 244 19.01 0.23 -13.62
C ILE A 244 18.71 -0.08 -15.08
N ILE A 245 17.48 0.16 -15.55
CA ILE A 245 17.07 -0.11 -16.92
C ILE A 245 17.94 0.65 -17.91
N ASN A 246 18.06 1.96 -17.75
CA ASN A 246 18.81 2.81 -18.67
C ASN A 246 20.28 2.43 -18.73
N GLN A 247 20.93 2.29 -17.56
CA GLN A 247 22.37 1.99 -17.51
C GLN A 247 22.68 0.57 -18.00
N ALA A 248 21.77 -0.40 -17.83
CA ALA A 248 21.89 -1.72 -18.43
C ALA A 248 21.95 -1.63 -19.95
N ARG A 249 20.99 -0.93 -20.57
CA ARG A 249 20.90 -0.78 -22.02
C ARG A 249 22.06 0.06 -22.60
N GLU A 250 22.45 1.15 -21.90
CA GLU A 250 23.61 1.98 -22.26
C GLU A 250 24.93 1.19 -22.23
N ALA A 251 25.07 0.28 -21.26
CA ALA A 251 26.22 -0.63 -21.18
C ALA A 251 26.16 -1.74 -22.25
N GLY A 252 25.08 -1.87 -23.02
CA GLY A 252 24.85 -2.95 -23.98
C GLY A 252 24.62 -4.30 -23.27
N VAL A 253 23.89 -4.29 -22.16
CA VAL A 253 23.36 -5.48 -21.50
C VAL A 253 21.96 -5.72 -22.09
N ASP A 254 21.86 -6.71 -22.98
CA ASP A 254 20.65 -7.00 -23.76
C ASP A 254 19.83 -8.17 -23.15
N CYS A 255 20.25 -8.71 -21.99
CA CYS A 255 19.52 -9.78 -21.34
C CYS A 255 18.14 -9.33 -20.82
N GLN A 256 17.30 -10.31 -20.48
CA GLN A 256 15.98 -10.07 -19.91
C GLN A 256 16.09 -9.35 -18.56
N ILE A 257 15.34 -8.27 -18.40
CA ILE A 257 15.22 -7.57 -17.10
C ILE A 257 13.84 -7.89 -16.53
N MET A 258 13.84 -8.30 -15.26
CA MET A 258 12.64 -8.67 -14.52
C MET A 258 12.64 -8.01 -13.15
N ALA A 259 11.45 -7.78 -12.61
CA ALA A 259 11.24 -7.18 -11.30
C ALA A 259 9.98 -7.68 -10.62
N GLY A 260 9.63 -7.07 -9.50
CA GLY A 260 8.42 -7.33 -8.75
C GLY A 260 7.33 -6.28 -8.96
N ASP A 261 6.35 -6.35 -8.10
CA ASP A 261 5.13 -5.54 -8.04
C ASP A 261 5.38 -4.03 -7.97
N THR A 262 6.51 -3.62 -7.37
CA THR A 262 6.92 -2.21 -7.29
C THR A 262 7.10 -1.56 -8.67
N TRP A 263 7.32 -2.35 -9.73
CA TRP A 263 7.54 -1.82 -11.07
C TRP A 263 6.24 -1.63 -11.88
N ASP A 264 5.08 -1.94 -11.32
CA ASP A 264 3.78 -1.62 -11.95
C ASP A 264 3.44 -0.13 -11.81
N ASP A 265 4.35 0.72 -12.33
CA ASP A 265 4.25 2.17 -12.29
C ASP A 265 4.64 2.80 -13.63
N ILE A 266 3.73 3.57 -14.21
CA ILE A 266 3.92 4.18 -15.54
C ILE A 266 5.10 5.16 -15.58
N SER A 267 5.45 5.78 -14.45
CA SER A 267 6.58 6.72 -14.36
C SER A 267 7.94 6.06 -14.68
N ILE A 268 8.03 4.73 -14.51
CA ILE A 268 9.23 3.97 -14.91
C ILE A 268 9.38 3.99 -16.42
N ALA A 269 8.29 3.72 -17.17
CA ALA A 269 8.30 3.77 -18.64
C ALA A 269 8.56 5.20 -19.16
N GLU A 270 7.99 6.21 -18.51
CA GLU A 270 8.23 7.62 -18.86
C GLU A 270 9.70 8.01 -18.71
N ARG A 271 10.38 7.56 -17.65
CA ARG A 271 11.77 7.89 -17.34
C ARG A 271 12.79 7.02 -18.07
N ALA A 272 12.46 5.76 -18.34
CA ALA A 272 13.33 4.83 -19.06
C ALA A 272 13.10 4.87 -20.58
N GLY A 273 11.98 5.41 -21.05
CA GLY A 273 11.65 5.50 -22.46
C GLY A 273 11.63 4.12 -23.13
N SER A 274 12.15 4.03 -24.36
CA SER A 274 12.20 2.76 -25.11
C SER A 274 13.10 1.69 -24.48
N ASN A 275 13.97 2.05 -23.52
CA ASN A 275 14.81 1.09 -22.79
C ASN A 275 13.98 0.18 -21.87
N ALA A 276 12.77 0.61 -21.47
CA ALA A 276 11.85 -0.19 -20.68
C ALA A 276 11.16 -1.31 -21.48
N ASN A 277 11.11 -1.20 -22.82
CA ASN A 277 10.44 -2.22 -23.63
C ASN A 277 10.99 -3.62 -23.37
N GLY A 278 10.10 -4.59 -23.09
CA GLY A 278 10.48 -5.96 -22.77
C GLY A 278 11.07 -6.16 -21.37
N VAL A 279 10.87 -5.22 -20.46
CA VAL A 279 11.09 -5.39 -19.03
C VAL A 279 9.81 -5.95 -18.40
N PHE A 280 9.93 -7.05 -17.64
CA PHE A 280 8.78 -7.77 -17.09
C PHE A 280 8.72 -7.66 -15.57
N PHE A 281 7.50 -7.64 -15.02
CA PHE A 281 7.31 -7.58 -13.57
C PHE A 281 6.00 -8.26 -13.15
N SER A 282 6.01 -8.81 -11.93
CA SER A 282 4.81 -9.37 -11.31
C SER A 282 3.90 -8.27 -10.77
N CYS A 283 2.60 -8.53 -10.69
CA CYS A 283 1.64 -7.59 -10.12
C CYS A 283 0.38 -8.29 -9.58
N PHE A 284 -0.34 -7.60 -8.69
CA PHE A 284 -1.49 -8.12 -7.97
C PHE A 284 -2.78 -8.12 -8.79
N PHE A 285 -2.86 -7.27 -9.81
CA PHE A 285 -4.09 -6.97 -10.53
C PHE A 285 -3.81 -6.60 -12.00
N ASP A 286 -4.70 -7.03 -12.87
CA ASP A 286 -4.73 -6.59 -14.26
C ASP A 286 -6.06 -5.89 -14.55
N SER A 287 -6.00 -4.59 -14.81
CA SER A 287 -7.17 -3.76 -15.15
C SER A 287 -7.81 -4.11 -16.50
N THR A 288 -7.13 -4.91 -17.34
CA THR A 288 -7.63 -5.37 -18.63
C THR A 288 -8.33 -6.72 -18.56
N ASP A 289 -8.28 -7.41 -17.43
CA ASP A 289 -8.98 -8.68 -17.21
C ASP A 289 -10.49 -8.48 -17.12
N THR A 290 -11.18 -8.74 -18.23
CA THR A 290 -12.65 -8.64 -18.32
C THR A 290 -13.38 -9.80 -17.64
N SER A 291 -12.70 -10.84 -17.21
CA SER A 291 -13.30 -11.96 -16.46
C SER A 291 -13.50 -11.61 -14.98
N ASN A 292 -12.74 -10.65 -14.46
CA ASN A 292 -12.88 -10.11 -13.11
C ASN A 292 -13.93 -8.99 -13.08
N ALA A 293 -15.19 -9.34 -12.78
CA ALA A 293 -16.29 -8.36 -12.76
C ALA A 293 -16.08 -7.23 -11.75
N ALA A 294 -15.55 -7.53 -10.56
CA ALA A 294 -15.23 -6.52 -9.55
C ALA A 294 -14.12 -5.58 -10.04
N GLY A 295 -13.11 -6.13 -10.71
CA GLY A 295 -12.04 -5.34 -11.33
C GLY A 295 -12.52 -4.41 -12.43
N VAL A 296 -13.45 -4.86 -13.27
CA VAL A 296 -14.07 -4.02 -14.33
C VAL A 296 -14.86 -2.87 -13.72
N GLU A 297 -15.69 -3.14 -12.70
CA GLU A 297 -16.47 -2.10 -12.01
C GLU A 297 -15.57 -1.10 -11.29
N PHE A 298 -14.58 -1.60 -10.55
CA PHE A 298 -13.58 -0.78 -9.89
C PHE A 298 -12.86 0.13 -10.88
N SER A 299 -12.30 -0.44 -11.95
CA SER A 299 -11.51 0.31 -12.94
C SER A 299 -12.30 1.46 -13.54
N LYS A 300 -13.56 1.20 -13.91
CA LYS A 300 -14.44 2.24 -14.46
C LYS A 300 -14.72 3.33 -13.44
N GLY A 301 -15.20 2.97 -12.25
CA GLY A 301 -15.59 3.93 -11.22
C GLY A 301 -14.41 4.73 -10.68
N PHE A 302 -13.25 4.07 -10.49
CA PHE A 302 -12.02 4.72 -10.06
C PHE A 302 -11.52 5.74 -11.09
N THR A 303 -11.48 5.38 -12.38
CA THR A 303 -11.08 6.31 -13.45
C THR A 303 -11.98 7.55 -13.47
N GLU A 304 -13.30 7.37 -13.40
CA GLU A 304 -14.24 8.50 -13.36
C GLU A 304 -14.02 9.37 -12.10
N TRP A 305 -13.78 8.76 -10.94
CA TRP A 305 -13.54 9.45 -9.68
C TRP A 305 -12.20 10.21 -9.66
N VAL A 306 -11.13 9.63 -10.23
CA VAL A 306 -9.83 10.31 -10.37
C VAL A 306 -9.95 11.48 -11.32
N ALA A 307 -10.57 11.31 -12.49
CA ALA A 307 -10.73 12.35 -13.52
C ALA A 307 -11.50 13.58 -13.03
N ALA A 308 -12.32 13.44 -11.97
CA ALA A 308 -13.11 14.54 -11.41
C ALA A 308 -12.28 15.54 -10.56
N ASP A 309 -11.00 15.24 -10.24
CA ASP A 309 -10.15 16.06 -9.38
C ASP A 309 -8.71 16.07 -9.87
N SER A 310 -8.18 17.26 -10.15
CA SER A 310 -6.81 17.42 -10.69
C SER A 310 -5.71 16.96 -9.72
N ALA A 311 -5.91 17.05 -8.40
CA ALA A 311 -4.95 16.57 -7.42
C ALA A 311 -4.91 15.04 -7.40
N ARG A 312 -6.05 14.36 -7.61
CA ARG A 312 -6.10 12.91 -7.78
C ARG A 312 -5.39 12.47 -9.04
N VAL A 313 -5.60 13.17 -10.17
CA VAL A 313 -4.88 12.92 -11.42
C VAL A 313 -3.38 13.06 -11.22
N GLU A 314 -2.91 14.11 -10.53
CA GLU A 314 -1.49 14.30 -10.22
C GLU A 314 -0.95 13.15 -9.36
N ASN A 315 -1.64 12.75 -8.30
CA ASN A 315 -1.23 11.64 -7.42
C ASN A 315 -1.29 10.28 -8.12
N ASN A 316 -2.10 10.14 -9.17
CA ASN A 316 -2.17 8.92 -10.02
C ASN A 316 -1.12 8.90 -11.14
N GLY A 317 -0.12 9.78 -11.09
CA GLY A 317 0.95 9.84 -12.11
C GLY A 317 0.57 10.65 -13.35
N GLY A 318 -0.33 11.64 -13.22
CA GLY A 318 -0.68 12.59 -14.29
C GLY A 318 -1.78 12.11 -15.25
N THR A 319 -2.35 10.94 -15.04
CA THR A 319 -3.45 10.39 -15.84
C THR A 319 -4.50 9.71 -14.97
N ALA A 320 -5.75 9.69 -15.42
CA ALA A 320 -6.82 8.97 -14.74
C ALA A 320 -6.95 7.51 -15.20
N GLU A 321 -6.41 7.18 -16.36
CA GLU A 321 -6.59 5.88 -17.00
C GLU A 321 -5.57 4.82 -16.54
N ALA A 322 -4.41 5.22 -16.04
CA ALA A 322 -3.40 4.29 -15.55
C ALA A 322 -3.78 3.79 -14.15
N ILE A 323 -4.10 2.50 -14.05
CA ILE A 323 -4.41 1.83 -12.79
C ILE A 323 -3.27 0.88 -12.45
N SER A 324 -2.44 1.27 -11.48
CA SER A 324 -1.43 0.38 -10.88
C SER A 324 -2.10 -0.71 -10.06
N SER A 325 -1.51 -1.90 -10.03
CA SER A 325 -2.05 -3.04 -9.27
C SER A 325 -2.11 -2.82 -7.76
N VAL A 326 -1.36 -1.85 -7.24
CA VAL A 326 -1.39 -1.50 -5.80
C VAL A 326 -2.60 -0.63 -5.44
N THR A 327 -3.18 0.09 -6.39
CA THR A 327 -4.40 0.90 -6.15
C THR A 327 -5.56 0.06 -5.62
N PRO A 328 -5.94 -1.07 -6.27
CA PRO A 328 -6.97 -1.94 -5.70
C PRO A 328 -6.56 -2.62 -4.39
N CYS A 329 -5.26 -2.81 -4.11
CA CYS A 329 -4.84 -3.29 -2.78
C CYS A 329 -5.21 -2.28 -1.67
N GLY A 330 -5.05 -0.99 -1.91
CA GLY A 330 -5.52 0.06 -1.00
C GLY A 330 -7.04 0.04 -0.81
N TYR A 331 -7.79 -0.12 -1.91
CA TYR A 331 -9.25 -0.27 -1.87
C TYR A 331 -9.67 -1.49 -1.04
N ASP A 332 -9.12 -2.65 -1.34
CA ASP A 332 -9.46 -3.90 -0.68
C ASP A 332 -9.05 -3.91 0.81
N ALA A 333 -7.94 -3.25 1.17
CA ALA A 333 -7.53 -3.09 2.56
C ALA A 333 -8.51 -2.22 3.37
N TYR A 334 -9.03 -1.13 2.76
CA TYR A 334 -10.13 -0.37 3.36
C TYR A 334 -11.38 -1.23 3.52
N MET A 335 -11.75 -2.00 2.50
CA MET A 335 -12.92 -2.89 2.56
C MET A 335 -12.75 -4.01 3.59
N ALA A 336 -11.54 -4.53 3.79
CA ALA A 336 -11.25 -5.49 4.86
C ALA A 336 -11.44 -4.84 6.25
N ALA A 337 -10.92 -3.63 6.46
CA ALA A 337 -11.13 -2.87 7.69
C ALA A 337 -12.61 -2.59 7.94
N TYR A 338 -13.34 -2.14 6.92
CA TYR A 338 -14.77 -1.86 6.98
C TYR A 338 -15.58 -3.11 7.37
N ASN A 339 -15.35 -4.22 6.70
CA ASN A 339 -16.05 -5.47 6.99
C ASN A 339 -15.68 -6.06 8.37
N ALA A 340 -14.43 -5.88 8.81
CA ALA A 340 -14.01 -6.31 10.14
C ALA A 340 -14.69 -5.49 11.26
N ILE A 341 -14.83 -4.17 11.10
CA ILE A 341 -15.57 -3.30 12.02
C ILE A 341 -17.04 -3.69 12.06
N LEU A 342 -17.65 -3.97 10.89
CA LEU A 342 -19.03 -4.48 10.82
C LEU A 342 -19.19 -5.82 11.53
N ALA A 343 -18.25 -6.75 11.35
CA ALA A 343 -18.31 -8.06 12.01
C ALA A 343 -18.08 -7.96 13.51
N ALA A 344 -17.16 -7.10 13.95
CA ALA A 344 -16.87 -6.83 15.36
C ALA A 344 -18.00 -6.08 16.08
N GLN A 345 -18.83 -5.33 15.36
CA GLN A 345 -19.82 -4.40 15.92
C GLN A 345 -19.20 -3.50 17.01
N SER A 346 -17.95 -3.06 16.82
CA SER A 346 -17.14 -2.36 17.80
C SER A 346 -16.13 -1.45 17.13
N THR A 347 -15.71 -0.39 17.82
CA THR A 347 -14.56 0.45 17.45
C THR A 347 -13.30 0.05 18.22
N ASP A 348 -13.36 -0.98 19.07
CA ASP A 348 -12.21 -1.49 19.83
C ASP A 348 -11.28 -2.29 18.93
N GLY A 349 -9.98 -1.94 18.94
CA GLY A 349 -9.00 -2.57 18.04
C GLY A 349 -8.82 -4.07 18.27
N ALA A 350 -8.90 -4.54 19.54
CA ALA A 350 -8.77 -5.97 19.79
C ALA A 350 -9.98 -6.76 19.26
N ALA A 351 -11.19 -6.21 19.38
CA ALA A 351 -12.38 -6.83 18.80
C ALA A 351 -12.32 -6.85 17.25
N ILE A 352 -11.79 -5.78 16.63
CA ILE A 352 -11.58 -5.72 15.19
C ILE A 352 -10.53 -6.74 14.74
N ARG A 353 -9.42 -6.91 15.50
CA ARG A 353 -8.41 -7.92 15.22
C ARG A 353 -9.00 -9.34 15.26
N ASP A 354 -9.82 -9.64 16.26
CA ASP A 354 -10.47 -10.95 16.37
C ASP A 354 -11.43 -11.21 15.19
N ALA A 355 -12.12 -10.16 14.72
CA ALA A 355 -12.98 -10.24 13.54
C ALA A 355 -12.14 -10.44 12.25
N LEU A 356 -10.98 -9.76 12.10
CA LEU A 356 -10.08 -9.93 10.97
C LEU A 356 -9.58 -11.38 10.86
N ALA A 357 -9.18 -12.00 11.97
CA ALA A 357 -8.66 -13.36 11.98
C ALA A 357 -9.65 -14.41 11.41
N GLY A 358 -10.96 -14.13 11.47
CA GLY A 358 -12.00 -14.98 10.91
C GLY A 358 -12.65 -14.45 9.63
N LEU A 359 -12.15 -13.32 9.09
CA LEU A 359 -12.80 -12.61 8.01
C LEU A 359 -12.76 -13.39 6.69
N LYS A 360 -13.91 -13.40 6.01
CA LYS A 360 -14.04 -13.85 4.62
C LYS A 360 -14.86 -12.82 3.87
N VAL A 361 -14.30 -12.30 2.79
CA VAL A 361 -14.98 -11.36 1.90
C VAL A 361 -14.84 -11.87 0.47
N GLU A 362 -15.97 -12.09 -0.19
CA GLU A 362 -16.01 -12.50 -1.59
C GLU A 362 -16.13 -11.29 -2.51
N GLY A 363 -15.56 -11.39 -3.71
CA GLY A 363 -15.72 -10.40 -4.76
C GLY A 363 -15.00 -9.07 -4.52
N LEU A 364 -13.90 -9.08 -3.78
CA LEU A 364 -12.99 -7.92 -3.75
C LEU A 364 -12.26 -7.77 -5.09
N VAL A 365 -11.67 -6.61 -5.33
CA VAL A 365 -11.05 -6.26 -6.62
C VAL A 365 -9.85 -7.16 -6.94
N THR A 366 -9.04 -7.47 -5.94
CA THR A 366 -7.89 -8.40 -6.07
C THR A 366 -8.29 -9.87 -5.83
N GLY A 367 -9.59 -10.19 -5.88
CA GLY A 367 -10.15 -11.51 -5.61
C GLY A 367 -10.59 -11.71 -4.16
N ASP A 368 -11.16 -12.87 -3.88
CA ASP A 368 -11.68 -13.21 -2.55
C ASP A 368 -10.59 -13.06 -1.48
N LEU A 369 -11.01 -12.62 -0.29
CA LEU A 369 -10.15 -12.45 0.86
C LEU A 369 -10.50 -13.45 1.96
N GLN A 370 -9.51 -14.20 2.37
CA GLN A 370 -9.46 -14.98 3.59
C GLN A 370 -8.01 -14.95 4.06
N PHE A 371 -7.81 -14.76 5.36
CA PHE A 371 -6.49 -14.81 5.95
C PHE A 371 -6.13 -16.22 6.40
N ASP A 372 -4.85 -16.57 6.34
CA ASP A 372 -4.28 -17.76 6.95
C ASP A 372 -4.00 -17.53 8.45
N GLU A 373 -3.33 -18.50 9.08
CA GLU A 373 -2.98 -18.46 10.52
C GLU A 373 -1.97 -17.34 10.88
N ASN A 374 -1.24 -16.82 9.90
CA ASN A 374 -0.29 -15.72 10.10
C ASN A 374 -0.91 -14.34 9.81
N GLY A 375 -2.12 -14.27 9.26
CA GLY A 375 -2.73 -13.03 8.81
C GLY A 375 -2.41 -12.69 7.35
N ASP A 376 -1.85 -13.62 6.58
CA ASP A 376 -1.58 -13.46 5.15
C ASP A 376 -2.82 -13.80 4.33
N ALA A 377 -3.12 -12.99 3.31
CA ALA A 377 -4.19 -13.34 2.37
C ALA A 377 -3.85 -14.61 1.58
N ILE A 378 -4.79 -15.54 1.53
CA ILE A 378 -4.68 -16.75 0.70
C ILE A 378 -4.91 -16.35 -0.75
N LYS A 379 -3.85 -16.10 -1.50
CA LYS A 379 -3.86 -15.70 -2.90
C LYS A 379 -3.14 -16.74 -3.75
N ASN A 380 -3.67 -16.98 -4.95
CA ASN A 380 -3.15 -17.97 -5.88
C ASN A 380 -2.95 -17.42 -7.31
N TYR A 381 -3.04 -16.10 -7.48
CA TYR A 381 -2.94 -15.44 -8.79
C TYR A 381 -1.84 -14.38 -8.76
N VAL A 382 -0.98 -14.41 -9.80
CA VAL A 382 0.02 -13.38 -10.08
C VAL A 382 -0.10 -13.05 -11.56
N ALA A 383 -0.35 -11.78 -11.89
CA ALA A 383 -0.23 -11.30 -13.25
C ALA A 383 1.24 -10.92 -13.53
N ILE A 384 1.69 -11.11 -14.76
CA ILE A 384 2.96 -10.59 -15.26
C ILE A 384 2.65 -9.57 -16.35
N LYS A 385 3.21 -8.40 -16.20
CA LYS A 385 3.10 -7.30 -17.14
C LYS A 385 4.47 -6.93 -17.71
N THR A 386 4.45 -6.13 -18.76
CA THR A 386 5.66 -5.61 -19.40
C THR A 386 5.43 -4.17 -19.83
N PHE A 387 6.52 -3.43 -20.05
CA PHE A 387 6.44 -2.16 -20.75
C PHE A 387 6.57 -2.37 -22.25
N GLU A 388 5.67 -1.76 -23.01
CA GLU A 388 5.65 -1.77 -24.47
C GLU A 388 5.21 -0.39 -24.97
N ASP A 389 6.07 0.28 -25.75
CA ASP A 389 5.84 1.60 -26.33
C ASP A 389 5.34 2.67 -25.31
N GLY A 390 5.91 2.64 -24.11
CA GLY A 390 5.58 3.57 -23.02
C GLY A 390 4.28 3.25 -22.28
N GLN A 391 3.69 2.07 -22.54
CA GLN A 391 2.50 1.58 -21.86
C GLN A 391 2.83 0.35 -21.00
N ILE A 392 2.02 0.09 -19.98
CA ILE A 392 2.04 -1.16 -19.23
C ILE A 392 1.01 -2.09 -19.87
N VAL A 393 1.46 -3.27 -20.30
CA VAL A 393 0.61 -4.26 -20.96
C VAL A 393 0.68 -5.62 -20.27
N PHE A 394 -0.41 -6.37 -20.30
CA PHE A 394 -0.46 -7.73 -19.81
C PHE A 394 0.42 -8.65 -20.67
N SER A 395 1.18 -9.55 -20.03
CA SER A 395 2.04 -10.51 -20.70
C SER A 395 1.65 -11.96 -20.41
N ASP A 396 1.50 -12.33 -19.15
CA ASP A 396 1.22 -13.72 -18.71
C ASP A 396 0.52 -13.71 -17.34
N ALA A 397 0.00 -14.84 -16.91
CA ALA A 397 -0.52 -15.01 -15.56
C ALA A 397 -0.21 -16.40 -15.03
N TYR A 398 0.00 -16.49 -13.73
CA TYR A 398 0.23 -17.74 -13.02
C TYR A 398 -0.86 -17.93 -11.96
N GLN A 399 -1.38 -19.17 -11.91
CA GLN A 399 -2.28 -19.63 -10.87
C GLN A 399 -1.59 -20.76 -10.11
N GLY A 400 -1.54 -20.65 -8.78
CA GLY A 400 -0.99 -21.64 -7.88
C GLY A 400 -1.97 -22.76 -7.53
#